data_5605f230ac8127fadfa58a52f28b00f9
#
_entry.id   5605f230ac8127fadfa58a52f28b00f9
#
_cell.length_a   1.000
_cell.length_b   1.000
_cell.length_c   1.000
_cell.angle_alpha   90.00
_cell.angle_beta   90.00
_cell.angle_gamma   90.00
#
_symmetry.space_group_name_H-M   'P 1'
#
loop_
_entity.id
_entity.type
_entity.pdbx_description
1 polymer ?
#
loop_
_entity_poly.entity_id
_entity_poly.type
_entity_poly.pdbx_seq_one_letter_code
_entity_poly.pdbx_strand_id
1 'polypeptide(L)'
;MQGVDIAAPVEPANTPANTPANAAANSEPASTERKSTAPAKSAAKGNNRSETTGTRTAKSSTAATSEAPADASNPEGTVTDIPVDAISRGTYQPRVHFDPEALQELADSITAQGLIQPILLRQRGGGYELIAGERRWRAAQLAGLSSIPAIVREMDDNSVAAVTLIENIQREDLNPLEEARALHRLKNEFRMTDLAVAEAVGRSRAAVSNLIRLLDLDERVSEMLATGKIEMGHARAVLTLPADEQHAIAMKVYAEGLSVRATEALVRKNAASSKSRKGGKPAKNHADSHIKALESQLSDKLGANVSIDHKSGGKGCITVKYNSLDELDGILSHIE
;
A
#
# COMPACT_ATOMS: atom_id res chain seq x y z
N MET A 1 -38.09 13.22 -60.90
CA MET A 1 -37.16 14.20 -61.51
C MET A 1 -35.90 14.21 -60.66
N GLN A 2 -34.92 13.67 -61.29
CA GLN A 2 -33.49 14.07 -61.30
C GLN A 2 -32.81 13.95 -59.90
N GLY A 3 -31.83 13.19 -59.70
CA GLY A 3 -30.78 12.61 -60.55
C GLY A 3 -29.46 13.04 -60.00
N VAL A 4 -28.56 12.01 -59.80
CA VAL A 4 -27.12 12.03 -60.08
C VAL A 4 -26.27 12.84 -59.09
N ASP A 5 -25.13 12.38 -58.50
CA ASP A 5 -23.97 11.56 -58.95
C ASP A 5 -23.12 11.19 -57.73
N ILE A 6 -22.75 9.98 -57.54
CA ILE A 6 -21.51 9.26 -57.79
C ILE A 6 -20.22 10.08 -57.71
N ALA A 7 -19.35 9.77 -56.72
CA ALA A 7 -17.93 9.61 -56.90
C ALA A 7 -17.26 8.97 -55.65
N ALA A 8 -16.84 7.75 -55.79
CA ALA A 8 -15.68 7.13 -55.12
C ALA A 8 -14.46 7.28 -56.07
N PRO A 9 -13.30 6.72 -55.76
CA PRO A 9 -12.34 6.83 -54.67
C PRO A 9 -10.95 7.28 -55.22
N VAL A 10 -10.02 7.65 -54.35
CA VAL A 10 -8.60 7.73 -54.75
C VAL A 10 -7.72 7.27 -53.62
N GLU A 11 -7.19 6.06 -53.72
CA GLU A 11 -5.81 5.72 -53.36
C GLU A 11 -4.91 6.09 -54.54
N PRO A 12 -3.57 6.30 -54.48
CA PRO A 12 -2.60 5.40 -53.84
C PRO A 12 -1.25 6.01 -53.33
N ALA A 13 -0.52 5.16 -52.58
CA ALA A 13 0.94 4.92 -52.62
C ALA A 13 1.91 6.08 -52.45
N ASN A 14 2.80 5.96 -51.47
CA ASN A 14 4.23 5.71 -51.78
C ASN A 14 5.05 5.37 -50.54
N THR A 15 5.62 4.18 -50.52
CA THR A 15 6.85 3.81 -49.80
C THR A 15 8.05 4.36 -50.59
N PRO A 16 9.19 4.71 -49.95
CA PRO A 16 10.25 3.76 -50.06
C PRO A 16 11.10 3.53 -48.80
N ALA A 17 11.60 2.32 -48.75
CA ALA A 17 12.69 1.78 -47.99
C ALA A 17 13.97 2.63 -48.00
N ASN A 18 14.69 2.62 -46.89
CA ASN A 18 16.15 2.62 -46.93
C ASN A 18 16.76 1.96 -45.69
N THR A 19 17.22 0.76 -45.86
CA THR A 19 18.30 0.15 -45.09
C THR A 19 19.62 0.48 -45.84
N PRO A 20 20.75 0.69 -45.14
CA PRO A 20 21.74 -0.34 -45.24
C PRO A 20 22.48 -0.72 -43.94
N ALA A 21 22.88 -1.97 -43.95
CA ALA A 21 23.81 -2.66 -43.10
C ALA A 21 25.23 -2.05 -43.09
N ASN A 22 25.92 -2.26 -41.95
CA ASN A 22 27.33 -2.72 -41.89
C ASN A 22 27.63 -3.02 -40.43
N ALA A 23 27.87 -4.23 -40.02
CA ALA A 23 29.03 -5.11 -40.18
C ALA A 23 30.14 -4.80 -39.15
N ALA A 24 30.26 -5.72 -38.23
CA ALA A 24 31.42 -6.44 -37.72
C ALA A 24 32.59 -5.70 -37.04
N ALA A 25 32.90 -6.14 -35.82
CA ALA A 25 34.15 -6.78 -35.38
C ALA A 25 34.21 -6.73 -33.84
N ASN A 26 34.10 -7.86 -33.17
CA ASN A 26 35.20 -8.73 -32.75
C ASN A 26 36.18 -8.09 -31.76
N SER A 27 36.11 -8.46 -30.49
CA SER A 27 37.24 -8.97 -29.68
C SER A 27 36.85 -9.19 -28.21
N GLU A 28 36.73 -10.45 -27.81
CA GLU A 28 37.28 -10.96 -26.55
C GLU A 28 38.80 -11.21 -26.77
N PRO A 29 39.65 -11.38 -25.75
CA PRO A 29 39.48 -12.00 -24.46
C PRO A 29 40.32 -11.39 -23.29
N ALA A 30 40.17 -11.88 -22.09
CA ALA A 30 41.21 -12.38 -21.20
C ALA A 30 40.84 -12.25 -19.71
N SER A 31 40.60 -13.41 -19.17
CA SER A 31 40.90 -13.90 -17.82
C SER A 31 41.99 -13.19 -17.03
N THR A 32 41.73 -12.92 -15.75
CA THR A 32 42.74 -13.11 -14.69
C THR A 32 42.07 -13.51 -13.36
N GLU A 33 42.34 -14.73 -12.97
CA GLU A 33 42.26 -15.25 -11.61
C GLU A 33 43.17 -14.48 -10.66
N ARG A 34 42.75 -14.31 -9.44
CA ARG A 34 43.53 -14.43 -8.17
C ARG A 34 42.58 -14.45 -7.00
N LYS A 35 42.35 -15.61 -6.43
CA LYS A 35 42.98 -16.23 -5.24
C LYS A 35 42.85 -15.38 -3.97
N SER A 36 41.92 -15.85 -3.09
CA SER A 36 42.22 -16.47 -1.77
C SER A 36 42.87 -15.57 -0.73
N THR A 37 42.15 -15.33 0.37
CA THR A 37 42.58 -15.77 1.70
C THR A 37 41.54 -15.39 2.75
N ALA A 38 41.02 -16.41 3.44
CA ALA A 38 40.52 -16.29 4.81
C ALA A 38 41.74 -16.34 5.76
N PRO A 39 41.64 -15.87 7.00
CA PRO A 39 41.66 -16.86 8.06
C PRO A 39 40.64 -16.62 9.19
N ALA A 40 40.27 -17.73 9.75
CA ALA A 40 39.55 -17.93 11.02
C ALA A 40 40.45 -17.65 12.25
N LYS A 41 39.82 -17.42 13.37
CA LYS A 41 40.09 -17.89 14.76
C LYS A 41 39.46 -16.87 15.71
N SER A 42 38.78 -17.21 16.74
CA SER A 42 38.62 -18.28 17.70
C SER A 42 38.20 -17.65 19.02
N ALA A 43 37.36 -18.37 19.70
CA ALA A 43 37.31 -18.67 21.13
C ALA A 43 36.51 -17.70 22.02
N ALA A 44 35.35 -18.12 22.52
CA ALA A 44 35.10 -19.01 23.66
C ALA A 44 35.25 -18.35 25.04
N LYS A 45 34.18 -18.38 25.76
CA LYS A 45 33.99 -18.62 27.23
C LYS A 45 32.70 -17.89 27.63
N GLY A 46 31.70 -18.49 28.23
CA GLY A 46 31.64 -19.57 29.15
C GLY A 46 30.80 -19.14 30.34
N ASN A 47 29.83 -19.96 30.68
CA ASN A 47 29.27 -20.21 32.01
C ASN A 47 28.50 -19.09 32.77
N ASN A 48 27.24 -19.27 33.13
CA ASN A 48 26.83 -19.97 34.39
C ASN A 48 25.29 -19.93 34.55
N ARG A 49 24.64 -21.02 34.57
CA ARG A 49 23.87 -21.77 35.57
C ARG A 49 23.27 -20.93 36.71
N SER A 50 21.93 -20.93 36.80
CA SER A 50 21.22 -21.24 38.05
C SER A 50 19.75 -21.54 37.79
N GLU A 51 19.39 -22.76 38.07
CA GLU A 51 18.04 -23.27 38.31
C GLU A 51 17.42 -22.55 39.52
N THR A 52 16.13 -22.25 39.46
CA THR A 52 15.28 -22.32 40.67
C THR A 52 13.87 -22.69 40.27
N THR A 53 13.50 -23.84 40.67
CA THR A 53 12.18 -24.43 40.86
C THR A 53 11.25 -23.53 41.69
N GLY A 54 10.00 -23.44 41.26
CA GLY A 54 8.93 -22.80 42.03
C GLY A 54 7.55 -23.16 41.51
N THR A 55 7.05 -24.31 41.94
CA THR A 55 5.67 -24.77 41.84
C THR A 55 4.73 -23.83 42.59
N ARG A 56 3.61 -23.41 42.00
CA ARG A 56 2.30 -23.41 42.71
C ARG A 56 1.12 -22.92 41.86
N THR A 57 0.14 -23.81 41.80
CA THR A 57 -1.34 -23.69 41.93
C THR A 57 -2.14 -22.96 40.86
N ALA A 58 -2.92 -23.79 40.21
CA ALA A 58 -4.09 -23.54 39.41
C ALA A 58 -5.11 -22.60 40.08
N LYS A 59 -5.65 -21.66 39.28
CA LYS A 59 -6.99 -21.12 39.52
C LYS A 59 -7.73 -21.04 38.19
N SER A 60 -8.73 -21.90 38.07
CA SER A 60 -9.69 -21.92 36.99
C SER A 60 -10.46 -20.58 36.93
N SER A 61 -10.58 -19.99 35.78
CA SER A 61 -11.65 -19.09 35.46
C SER A 61 -12.07 -19.35 34.02
N THR A 62 -13.31 -19.70 33.90
CA THR A 62 -14.17 -19.92 32.76
C THR A 62 -13.84 -19.02 31.55
N ALA A 63 -13.42 -19.65 30.47
CA ALA A 63 -13.26 -19.04 29.16
C ALA A 63 -14.65 -18.97 28.49
N ALA A 64 -15.09 -17.76 28.16
CA ALA A 64 -16.11 -17.53 27.17
C ALA A 64 -15.50 -17.84 25.81
N THR A 65 -16.01 -18.85 25.16
CA THR A 65 -15.67 -19.27 23.80
C THR A 65 -16.16 -18.20 22.82
N SER A 66 -15.25 -17.38 22.35
CA SER A 66 -15.43 -16.58 21.15
C SER A 66 -14.92 -17.45 20.00
N GLU A 67 -15.84 -18.05 19.25
CA GLU A 67 -15.54 -18.72 18.00
C GLU A 67 -14.95 -17.70 17.03
N ALA A 68 -13.65 -17.83 16.78
CA ALA A 68 -12.98 -17.21 15.64
C ALA A 68 -13.38 -18.00 14.38
N PRO A 69 -13.66 -17.34 13.23
CA PRO A 69 -13.91 -18.04 11.99
C PRO A 69 -12.66 -18.81 11.58
N ALA A 70 -12.84 -20.10 11.32
CA ALA A 70 -11.85 -21.09 10.98
C ALA A 70 -10.94 -20.65 9.81
N ASP A 71 -9.69 -20.87 10.06
CA ASP A 71 -8.51 -21.00 9.21
C ASP A 71 -8.81 -21.26 7.71
N ALA A 72 -8.60 -20.21 6.88
CA ALA A 72 -8.76 -20.30 5.42
C ALA A 72 -7.53 -20.89 4.70
N SER A 73 -6.51 -21.35 5.45
CA SER A 73 -5.23 -21.80 4.90
C SER A 73 -4.98 -23.29 4.90
N ASN A 74 -5.96 -24.14 5.33
CA ASN A 74 -5.83 -25.59 5.24
C ASN A 74 -7.02 -26.20 4.50
N PRO A 75 -6.85 -26.80 3.30
CA PRO A 75 -7.93 -27.46 2.61
C PRO A 75 -8.20 -28.84 3.21
N GLU A 76 -8.72 -28.90 4.42
CA GLU A 76 -9.25 -30.13 5.01
C GLU A 76 -10.62 -30.47 4.37
N GLY A 77 -10.58 -30.71 3.08
CA GLY A 77 -11.69 -31.31 2.34
C GLY A 77 -11.16 -32.52 1.59
N THR A 78 -11.84 -33.65 1.71
CA THR A 78 -11.53 -34.81 0.92
C THR A 78 -11.71 -34.47 -0.56
N VAL A 79 -10.68 -34.74 -1.38
CA VAL A 79 -10.78 -34.58 -2.83
C VAL A 79 -11.73 -35.70 -3.34
N THR A 80 -12.77 -35.29 -4.03
CA THR A 80 -13.80 -36.21 -4.59
C THR A 80 -14.00 -35.90 -6.06
N ASP A 81 -14.14 -36.90 -6.88
CA ASP A 81 -14.48 -36.74 -8.30
C ASP A 81 -15.95 -36.36 -8.45
N ILE A 82 -16.21 -35.18 -8.98
CA ILE A 82 -17.56 -34.65 -9.17
C ILE A 82 -17.87 -34.58 -10.66
N PRO A 83 -19.07 -35.06 -11.10
CA PRO A 83 -19.50 -34.93 -12.48
C PRO A 83 -19.52 -33.46 -12.93
N VAL A 84 -18.94 -33.19 -14.10
CA VAL A 84 -18.81 -31.81 -14.63
C VAL A 84 -20.19 -31.17 -14.85
N ASP A 85 -21.18 -31.97 -15.24
CA ASP A 85 -22.57 -31.52 -15.50
C ASP A 85 -23.31 -31.16 -14.20
N ALA A 86 -22.89 -31.68 -13.05
CA ALA A 86 -23.48 -31.34 -11.74
C ALA A 86 -22.99 -30.00 -11.17
N ILE A 87 -22.02 -29.35 -11.84
CA ILE A 87 -21.40 -28.13 -11.39
C ILE A 87 -22.03 -26.95 -12.10
N SER A 88 -22.56 -25.99 -11.31
CA SER A 88 -23.07 -24.73 -11.79
C SER A 88 -22.04 -23.60 -11.55
N ARG A 89 -22.09 -22.58 -12.41
CA ARG A 89 -21.24 -21.40 -12.27
C ARG A 89 -21.57 -20.63 -10.99
N GLY A 90 -20.54 -20.22 -10.25
CA GLY A 90 -20.70 -19.38 -9.05
C GLY A 90 -21.20 -17.99 -9.36
N THR A 91 -22.06 -17.46 -8.49
CA THR A 91 -22.67 -16.12 -8.62
C THR A 91 -21.65 -14.98 -8.50
N TYR A 92 -20.54 -15.22 -7.80
CA TYR A 92 -19.55 -14.19 -7.44
C TYR A 92 -18.29 -14.20 -8.33
N GLN A 93 -18.32 -14.85 -9.50
CA GLN A 93 -17.16 -14.97 -10.40
C GLN A 93 -16.90 -13.67 -11.18
N PRO A 94 -15.83 -12.91 -10.90
CA PRO A 94 -15.59 -11.61 -11.51
C PRO A 94 -15.09 -11.68 -12.96
N ARG A 95 -14.49 -12.82 -13.36
CA ARG A 95 -13.89 -12.98 -14.68
C ARG A 95 -14.94 -13.33 -15.73
N VAL A 96 -15.19 -12.40 -16.65
CA VAL A 96 -16.15 -12.58 -17.76
C VAL A 96 -15.46 -13.03 -19.04
N HIS A 97 -14.25 -12.52 -19.30
CA HIS A 97 -13.51 -12.80 -20.52
C HIS A 97 -12.37 -13.79 -20.26
N PHE A 98 -12.34 -14.84 -21.03
CA PHE A 98 -11.27 -15.83 -21.07
C PHE A 98 -10.69 -15.82 -22.49
N ASP A 99 -9.38 -15.79 -22.58
CA ASP A 99 -8.69 -15.98 -23.85
C ASP A 99 -8.96 -17.42 -24.35
N PRO A 100 -9.54 -17.59 -25.56
CA PRO A 100 -9.88 -18.90 -26.08
C PRO A 100 -8.65 -19.78 -26.33
N GLU A 101 -7.54 -19.17 -26.79
CA GLU A 101 -6.31 -19.92 -27.08
C GLU A 101 -5.69 -20.46 -25.78
N ALA A 102 -5.53 -19.60 -24.76
CA ALA A 102 -5.02 -20.01 -23.46
C ALA A 102 -5.96 -20.99 -22.71
N LEU A 103 -7.25 -21.02 -23.05
CA LEU A 103 -8.19 -22.00 -22.49
C LEU A 103 -8.06 -23.35 -23.21
N GLN A 104 -7.82 -23.34 -24.53
CA GLN A 104 -7.59 -24.56 -25.33
C GLN A 104 -6.27 -25.23 -24.94
N GLU A 105 -5.18 -24.48 -24.78
CA GLU A 105 -3.90 -25.01 -24.27
C GLU A 105 -4.07 -25.73 -22.92
N LEU A 106 -4.87 -25.15 -22.04
CA LEU A 106 -5.16 -25.77 -20.75
C LEU A 106 -6.02 -27.03 -20.90
N ALA A 107 -6.98 -27.05 -21.84
CA ALA A 107 -7.79 -28.23 -22.12
C ALA A 107 -6.93 -29.38 -22.69
N ASP A 108 -6.01 -29.10 -23.60
CA ASP A 108 -5.07 -30.06 -24.16
C ASP A 108 -4.15 -30.65 -23.08
N SER A 109 -3.65 -29.82 -22.19
CA SER A 109 -2.86 -30.25 -21.03
C SER A 109 -3.67 -31.15 -20.09
N ILE A 110 -4.93 -30.80 -19.81
CA ILE A 110 -5.83 -31.58 -18.97
C ILE A 110 -6.15 -32.93 -19.63
N THR A 111 -6.31 -32.97 -20.95
CA THR A 111 -6.52 -34.21 -21.69
C THR A 111 -5.31 -35.14 -21.60
N ALA A 112 -4.09 -34.59 -21.62
CA ALA A 112 -2.86 -35.37 -21.57
C ALA A 112 -2.48 -35.87 -20.18
N GLN A 113 -2.72 -35.08 -19.14
CA GLN A 113 -2.18 -35.30 -17.78
C GLN A 113 -3.28 -35.41 -16.70
N GLY A 114 -4.52 -35.14 -17.05
CA GLY A 114 -5.60 -34.99 -16.08
C GLY A 114 -5.58 -33.66 -15.35
N LEU A 115 -6.57 -33.37 -14.52
CA LEU A 115 -6.65 -32.20 -13.68
C LEU A 115 -5.88 -32.42 -12.37
N ILE A 116 -4.66 -31.90 -12.27
CA ILE A 116 -3.79 -32.10 -11.09
C ILE A 116 -4.28 -31.29 -9.88
N GLN A 117 -4.72 -30.04 -10.09
CA GLN A 117 -5.21 -29.18 -9.02
C GLN A 117 -6.73 -29.25 -8.93
N PRO A 118 -7.30 -29.67 -7.78
CA PRO A 118 -8.76 -29.72 -7.62
C PRO A 118 -9.39 -28.33 -7.68
N ILE A 119 -10.65 -28.29 -8.08
CA ILE A 119 -11.48 -27.09 -7.99
C ILE A 119 -12.17 -27.03 -6.63
N LEU A 120 -12.62 -25.83 -6.22
CA LEU A 120 -13.34 -25.63 -4.97
C LEU A 120 -14.84 -25.46 -5.28
N LEU A 121 -15.65 -26.30 -4.65
CA LEU A 121 -17.10 -26.34 -4.80
C LEU A 121 -17.79 -26.18 -3.44
N ARG A 122 -19.07 -25.76 -3.47
CA ARG A 122 -20.00 -25.95 -2.35
C ARG A 122 -21.25 -26.67 -2.81
N GLN A 123 -21.91 -27.33 -1.87
CA GLN A 123 -23.20 -27.93 -2.13
C GLN A 123 -24.30 -26.86 -2.11
N ARG A 124 -25.15 -26.82 -3.15
CA ARG A 124 -26.28 -25.89 -3.24
C ARG A 124 -27.40 -26.47 -4.07
N GLY A 125 -28.62 -26.50 -3.51
CA GLY A 125 -29.82 -26.85 -4.27
C GLY A 125 -29.83 -28.24 -4.90
N GLY A 126 -29.14 -29.23 -4.31
CA GLY A 126 -29.05 -30.61 -4.86
C GLY A 126 -27.93 -30.80 -5.91
N GLY A 127 -27.15 -29.75 -6.23
CA GLY A 127 -25.96 -29.77 -7.09
C GLY A 127 -24.77 -29.09 -6.43
N TYR A 128 -23.77 -28.74 -7.23
CA TYR A 128 -22.56 -28.08 -6.78
C TYR A 128 -22.43 -26.72 -7.43
N GLU A 129 -22.03 -25.69 -6.63
CA GLU A 129 -21.71 -24.38 -7.12
C GLU A 129 -20.20 -24.14 -7.04
N LEU A 130 -19.63 -23.64 -8.14
CA LEU A 130 -18.21 -23.35 -8.26
C LEU A 130 -17.81 -22.11 -7.47
N ILE A 131 -16.88 -22.27 -6.52
CA ILE A 131 -16.30 -21.18 -5.74
C ILE A 131 -15.01 -20.68 -6.41
N ALA A 132 -14.07 -21.57 -6.72
CA ALA A 132 -12.79 -21.23 -7.34
C ALA A 132 -12.35 -22.28 -8.37
N GLY A 133 -11.63 -21.83 -9.42
CA GLY A 133 -11.12 -22.70 -10.46
C GLY A 133 -11.92 -22.68 -11.77
N GLU A 134 -12.59 -21.56 -12.14
CA GLU A 134 -13.43 -21.48 -13.35
C GLU A 134 -12.69 -21.82 -14.66
N ARG A 135 -11.41 -21.42 -14.80
CA ARG A 135 -10.61 -21.79 -15.97
C ARG A 135 -10.44 -23.30 -16.08
N ARG A 136 -10.16 -23.98 -14.96
CA ARG A 136 -9.98 -25.43 -14.91
C ARG A 136 -11.28 -26.18 -15.23
N TRP A 137 -12.40 -25.73 -14.67
CA TRP A 137 -13.72 -26.29 -14.95
C TRP A 137 -14.10 -26.15 -16.44
N ARG A 138 -13.92 -24.96 -17.03
CA ARG A 138 -14.19 -24.75 -18.47
C ARG A 138 -13.25 -25.53 -19.37
N ALA A 139 -11.95 -25.59 -19.03
CA ALA A 139 -11.02 -26.41 -19.79
C ALA A 139 -11.34 -27.91 -19.70
N ALA A 140 -11.81 -28.39 -18.55
CA ALA A 140 -12.28 -29.77 -18.39
C ALA A 140 -13.55 -30.07 -19.23
N GLN A 141 -14.45 -29.09 -19.34
CA GLN A 141 -15.61 -29.21 -20.28
C GLN A 141 -15.17 -29.30 -21.73
N LEU A 142 -14.20 -28.45 -22.15
CA LEU A 142 -13.63 -28.51 -23.52
C LEU A 142 -12.86 -29.81 -23.78
N ALA A 143 -12.18 -30.35 -22.76
CA ALA A 143 -11.49 -31.63 -22.82
C ALA A 143 -12.43 -32.83 -22.80
N GLY A 144 -13.74 -32.62 -22.60
CA GLY A 144 -14.74 -33.70 -22.59
C GLY A 144 -14.65 -34.62 -21.38
N LEU A 145 -14.13 -34.17 -20.25
CA LEU A 145 -14.05 -34.97 -19.03
C LEU A 145 -15.45 -35.16 -18.43
N SER A 146 -15.78 -36.39 -18.02
CA SER A 146 -17.05 -36.69 -17.34
C SER A 146 -17.05 -36.27 -15.87
N SER A 147 -15.90 -36.30 -15.19
CA SER A 147 -15.74 -35.90 -13.80
C SER A 147 -14.40 -35.22 -13.59
N ILE A 148 -14.29 -34.39 -12.55
CA ILE A 148 -13.07 -33.66 -12.17
C ILE A 148 -12.86 -33.67 -10.66
N PRO A 149 -11.60 -33.73 -10.19
CA PRO A 149 -11.29 -33.67 -8.78
C PRO A 149 -11.69 -32.33 -8.21
N ALA A 150 -12.46 -32.36 -7.13
CA ALA A 150 -12.98 -31.18 -6.45
C ALA A 150 -12.92 -31.36 -4.94
N ILE A 151 -12.75 -30.23 -4.25
CA ILE A 151 -12.91 -30.11 -2.80
C ILE A 151 -14.28 -29.50 -2.55
N VAL A 152 -15.17 -30.25 -1.87
CA VAL A 152 -16.48 -29.76 -1.50
C VAL A 152 -16.45 -29.23 -0.08
N ARG A 153 -16.85 -27.97 0.11
CA ARG A 153 -16.99 -27.34 1.44
C ARG A 153 -18.40 -26.83 1.65
N GLU A 154 -18.91 -26.98 2.85
CA GLU A 154 -20.14 -26.30 3.26
C GLU A 154 -19.78 -24.85 3.64
N MET A 155 -20.31 -23.90 2.88
CA MET A 155 -20.06 -22.47 3.06
C MET A 155 -21.32 -21.67 2.81
N ASP A 156 -21.58 -20.68 3.63
CA ASP A 156 -22.64 -19.70 3.41
C ASP A 156 -22.27 -18.71 2.29
N ASP A 157 -23.24 -17.95 1.80
CA ASP A 157 -23.02 -17.02 0.69
C ASP A 157 -21.98 -15.93 1.01
N ASN A 158 -21.91 -15.48 2.27
CA ASN A 158 -20.94 -14.51 2.71
C ASN A 158 -19.50 -15.06 2.67
N SER A 159 -19.32 -16.28 3.19
CA SER A 159 -18.02 -16.96 3.17
C SER A 159 -17.53 -17.21 1.74
N VAL A 160 -18.43 -17.63 0.84
CA VAL A 160 -18.10 -17.80 -0.59
C VAL A 160 -17.67 -16.48 -1.22
N ALA A 161 -18.42 -15.41 -0.98
CA ALA A 161 -18.09 -14.09 -1.52
C ALA A 161 -16.73 -13.59 -0.98
N ALA A 162 -16.44 -13.82 0.31
CA ALA A 162 -15.16 -13.48 0.91
C ALA A 162 -13.99 -14.27 0.29
N VAL A 163 -14.12 -15.61 0.16
CA VAL A 163 -13.08 -16.46 -0.46
C VAL A 163 -12.83 -16.08 -1.91
N THR A 164 -13.89 -15.82 -2.68
CA THR A 164 -13.76 -15.39 -4.08
C THR A 164 -13.06 -14.03 -4.18
N LEU A 165 -13.36 -13.10 -3.24
CA LEU A 165 -12.72 -11.80 -3.20
C LEU A 165 -11.24 -11.90 -2.80
N ILE A 166 -10.89 -12.78 -1.85
CA ILE A 166 -9.50 -13.05 -1.44
C ILE A 166 -8.70 -13.64 -2.63
N GLU A 167 -9.26 -14.65 -3.33
CA GLU A 167 -8.62 -15.23 -4.52
C GLU A 167 -8.38 -14.17 -5.60
N ASN A 168 -9.34 -13.27 -5.81
CA ASN A 168 -9.19 -12.19 -6.77
C ASN A 168 -8.10 -11.17 -6.34
N ILE A 169 -7.94 -10.88 -5.04
CA ILE A 169 -6.88 -10.01 -4.52
C ILE A 169 -5.48 -10.62 -4.72
N GLN A 170 -5.36 -11.95 -4.70
CA GLN A 170 -4.08 -12.64 -4.90
C GLN A 170 -3.60 -12.65 -6.35
N ARG A 171 -4.34 -12.04 -7.28
CA ARG A 171 -3.94 -11.89 -8.68
C ARG A 171 -2.88 -10.80 -8.82
N GLU A 172 -1.93 -11.03 -9.73
CA GLU A 172 -0.78 -10.12 -9.95
C GLU A 172 -1.13 -8.87 -10.77
N ASP A 173 -2.29 -8.85 -11.44
CA ASP A 173 -2.70 -7.83 -12.42
C ASP A 173 -3.57 -6.70 -11.84
N LEU A 174 -3.75 -6.64 -10.52
CA LEU A 174 -4.58 -5.61 -9.88
C LEU A 174 -3.87 -4.26 -9.73
N ASN A 175 -4.62 -3.19 -10.04
CA ASN A 175 -4.21 -1.84 -9.70
C ASN A 175 -4.22 -1.65 -8.16
N PRO A 176 -3.27 -0.90 -7.57
CA PRO A 176 -3.24 -0.63 -6.13
C PRO A 176 -4.55 -0.08 -5.54
N LEU A 177 -5.32 0.70 -6.30
CA LEU A 177 -6.62 1.21 -5.86
C LEU A 177 -7.73 0.14 -5.91
N GLU A 178 -7.69 -0.76 -6.87
CA GLU A 178 -8.60 -1.90 -6.94
C GLU A 178 -8.35 -2.84 -5.78
N GLU A 179 -7.08 -3.13 -5.51
CA GLU A 179 -6.66 -3.92 -4.36
C GLU A 179 -7.11 -3.26 -3.04
N ALA A 180 -6.91 -1.94 -2.89
CA ALA A 180 -7.35 -1.19 -1.72
C ALA A 180 -8.88 -1.28 -1.52
N ARG A 181 -9.67 -1.15 -2.60
CA ARG A 181 -11.13 -1.31 -2.57
C ARG A 181 -11.55 -2.71 -2.14
N ALA A 182 -10.90 -3.73 -2.68
CA ALA A 182 -11.18 -5.12 -2.35
C ALA A 182 -10.87 -5.42 -0.88
N LEU A 183 -9.73 -4.95 -0.35
CA LEU A 183 -9.36 -5.06 1.06
C LEU A 183 -10.34 -4.31 1.98
N HIS A 184 -10.79 -3.13 1.56
CA HIS A 184 -11.78 -2.35 2.29
C HIS A 184 -13.15 -3.08 2.35
N ARG A 185 -13.54 -3.76 1.26
CA ARG A 185 -14.75 -4.59 1.22
C ARG A 185 -14.65 -5.77 2.19
N LEU A 186 -13.51 -6.50 2.22
CA LEU A 186 -13.27 -7.57 3.19
C LEU A 186 -13.46 -7.09 4.62
N LYS A 187 -12.95 -5.91 4.94
CA LYS A 187 -13.07 -5.33 6.28
C LYS A 187 -14.51 -4.94 6.63
N ASN A 188 -15.21 -4.27 5.73
CA ASN A 188 -16.50 -3.63 6.06
C ASN A 188 -17.70 -4.54 5.79
N GLU A 189 -17.74 -5.24 4.64
CA GLU A 189 -18.86 -6.12 4.27
C GLU A 189 -18.79 -7.45 5.03
N PHE A 190 -17.59 -8.02 5.17
CA PHE A 190 -17.39 -9.30 5.85
C PHE A 190 -16.96 -9.16 7.32
N ARG A 191 -16.88 -7.92 7.84
CA ARG A 191 -16.54 -7.59 9.24
C ARG A 191 -15.21 -8.20 9.72
N MET A 192 -14.27 -8.39 8.80
CA MET A 192 -12.95 -8.91 9.12
C MET A 192 -12.09 -7.85 9.82
N THR A 193 -11.28 -8.27 10.78
CA THR A 193 -10.26 -7.39 11.38
C THR A 193 -9.10 -7.16 10.43
N ASP A 194 -8.34 -6.06 10.60
CA ASP A 194 -7.14 -5.79 9.78
C ASP A 194 -6.12 -6.95 9.83
N LEU A 195 -6.07 -7.67 10.96
CA LEU A 195 -5.20 -8.83 11.12
C LEU A 195 -5.72 -10.02 10.29
N ALA A 196 -7.00 -10.35 10.42
CA ALA A 196 -7.62 -11.43 9.67
C ALA A 196 -7.56 -11.21 8.15
N VAL A 197 -7.75 -9.96 7.69
CA VAL A 197 -7.58 -9.59 6.27
C VAL A 197 -6.13 -9.82 5.84
N ALA A 198 -5.16 -9.37 6.66
CA ALA A 198 -3.74 -9.51 6.34
C ALA A 198 -3.32 -10.99 6.23
N GLU A 199 -3.75 -11.82 7.16
CA GLU A 199 -3.51 -13.28 7.14
C GLU A 199 -4.16 -13.94 5.92
N ALA A 200 -5.43 -13.60 5.62
CA ALA A 200 -6.15 -14.16 4.48
C ALA A 200 -5.51 -13.85 3.12
N VAL A 201 -4.94 -12.65 2.96
CA VAL A 201 -4.30 -12.24 1.69
C VAL A 201 -2.78 -12.47 1.67
N GLY A 202 -2.19 -13.02 2.74
CA GLY A 202 -0.74 -13.29 2.83
C GLY A 202 0.12 -12.02 2.91
N ARG A 203 -0.42 -10.92 3.48
CA ARG A 203 0.29 -9.65 3.61
C ARG A 203 0.46 -9.23 5.07
N SER A 204 1.35 -8.28 5.35
CA SER A 204 1.46 -7.71 6.69
C SER A 204 0.28 -6.77 6.98
N ARG A 205 -0.18 -6.69 8.24
CA ARG A 205 -1.21 -5.75 8.70
C ARG A 205 -0.89 -4.30 8.29
N ALA A 206 0.39 -3.91 8.37
CA ALA A 206 0.82 -2.57 7.96
C ALA A 206 0.66 -2.34 6.45
N ALA A 207 0.90 -3.35 5.61
CA ALA A 207 0.69 -3.27 4.16
C ALA A 207 -0.79 -3.10 3.84
N VAL A 208 -1.67 -3.90 4.46
CA VAL A 208 -3.13 -3.80 4.30
C VAL A 208 -3.64 -2.41 4.71
N SER A 209 -3.26 -1.93 5.89
CA SER A 209 -3.65 -0.59 6.36
C SER A 209 -3.16 0.52 5.43
N ASN A 210 -1.93 0.42 4.90
CA ASN A 210 -1.39 1.39 3.97
C ASN A 210 -2.11 1.39 2.62
N LEU A 211 -2.53 0.23 2.12
CA LEU A 211 -3.32 0.12 0.90
C LEU A 211 -4.71 0.71 1.08
N ILE A 212 -5.42 0.34 2.14
CA ILE A 212 -6.76 0.88 2.42
C ILE A 212 -6.74 2.41 2.53
N ARG A 213 -5.71 2.99 3.14
CA ARG A 213 -5.56 4.45 3.23
C ARG A 213 -5.41 5.15 1.88
N LEU A 214 -5.04 4.45 0.80
CA LEU A 214 -5.02 5.05 -0.55
C LEU A 214 -6.40 5.49 -1.03
N LEU A 215 -7.47 4.96 -0.43
CA LEU A 215 -8.84 5.38 -0.73
C LEU A 215 -9.17 6.80 -0.22
N ASP A 216 -8.34 7.34 0.69
CA ASP A 216 -8.48 8.71 1.23
C ASP A 216 -7.76 9.76 0.34
N LEU A 217 -7.19 9.36 -0.80
CA LEU A 217 -6.55 10.28 -1.75
C LEU A 217 -7.59 11.14 -2.48
N ASP A 218 -7.18 12.37 -2.82
CA ASP A 218 -7.90 13.20 -3.79
C ASP A 218 -8.11 12.42 -5.11
N GLU A 219 -9.28 12.57 -5.73
CA GLU A 219 -9.66 11.82 -6.93
C GLU A 219 -8.65 11.96 -8.07
N ARG A 220 -8.12 13.16 -8.29
CA ARG A 220 -7.11 13.45 -9.32
C ARG A 220 -5.77 12.78 -9.04
N VAL A 221 -5.38 12.65 -7.75
CA VAL A 221 -4.17 11.92 -7.34
C VAL A 221 -4.38 10.42 -7.48
N SER A 222 -5.57 9.94 -7.18
CA SER A 222 -5.98 8.55 -7.40
C SER A 222 -5.90 8.18 -8.88
N GLU A 223 -6.36 9.05 -9.79
CA GLU A 223 -6.22 8.86 -11.23
C GLU A 223 -4.75 8.83 -11.69
N MET A 224 -3.90 9.70 -11.13
CA MET A 224 -2.45 9.68 -11.41
C MET A 224 -1.80 8.37 -10.97
N LEU A 225 -2.22 7.82 -9.84
CA LEU A 225 -1.75 6.51 -9.36
C LEU A 225 -2.27 5.38 -10.26
N ALA A 226 -3.56 5.40 -10.64
CA ALA A 226 -4.19 4.41 -11.51
C ALA A 226 -3.55 4.36 -12.90
N THR A 227 -3.13 5.52 -13.43
CA THR A 227 -2.46 5.63 -14.74
C THR A 227 -0.94 5.44 -14.68
N GLY A 228 -0.37 5.12 -13.50
CA GLY A 228 1.06 4.90 -13.34
C GLY A 228 1.92 6.17 -13.43
N LYS A 229 1.34 7.38 -13.40
CA LYS A 229 2.07 8.65 -13.39
C LYS A 229 2.85 8.85 -12.10
N ILE A 230 2.36 8.30 -11.01
CA ILE A 230 3.03 8.26 -9.71
C ILE A 230 2.98 6.83 -9.15
N GLU A 231 3.97 6.47 -8.36
CA GLU A 231 4.03 5.18 -7.69
C GLU A 231 3.29 5.21 -6.33
N MET A 232 2.96 4.03 -5.80
CA MET A 232 2.32 3.87 -4.50
C MET A 232 3.09 4.56 -3.35
N GLY A 233 4.44 4.60 -3.43
CA GLY A 233 5.28 5.30 -2.45
C GLY A 233 5.05 6.80 -2.43
N HIS A 234 4.92 7.42 -3.62
CA HIS A 234 4.59 8.84 -3.79
C HIS A 234 3.19 9.15 -3.26
N ALA A 235 2.20 8.33 -3.64
CA ALA A 235 0.82 8.46 -3.18
C ALA A 235 0.71 8.42 -1.64
N ARG A 236 1.42 7.50 -0.98
CA ARG A 236 1.48 7.39 0.48
C ARG A 236 2.09 8.63 1.16
N ALA A 237 3.14 9.20 0.57
CA ALA A 237 3.76 10.42 1.09
C ALA A 237 2.79 11.60 0.99
N VAL A 238 2.13 11.75 -0.16
CA VAL A 238 1.18 12.85 -0.44
C VAL A 238 -0.08 12.74 0.41
N LEU A 239 -0.51 11.54 0.78
CA LEU A 239 -1.69 11.28 1.62
C LEU A 239 -1.63 11.99 3.01
N THR A 240 -0.44 12.34 3.48
CA THR A 240 -0.28 13.05 4.76
C THR A 240 -0.66 14.55 4.68
N LEU A 241 -0.89 15.06 3.49
CA LEU A 241 -1.31 16.44 3.22
C LEU A 241 -2.84 16.55 3.19
N PRO A 242 -3.37 17.77 3.44
CA PRO A 242 -4.77 18.08 3.15
C PRO A 242 -5.12 17.83 1.67
N ALA A 243 -6.36 17.43 1.39
CA ALA A 243 -6.79 17.04 0.04
C ALA A 243 -6.56 18.13 -1.03
N ASP A 244 -6.72 19.39 -0.66
CA ASP A 244 -6.49 20.57 -1.51
C ASP A 244 -5.02 20.74 -1.94
N GLU A 245 -4.06 20.28 -1.11
CA GLU A 245 -2.63 20.36 -1.40
C GLU A 245 -2.09 19.11 -2.12
N GLN A 246 -2.79 17.96 -2.01
CA GLN A 246 -2.32 16.67 -2.52
C GLN A 246 -2.03 16.72 -4.03
N HIS A 247 -2.98 17.23 -4.82
CA HIS A 247 -2.86 17.26 -6.28
C HIS A 247 -1.70 18.15 -6.75
N ALA A 248 -1.54 19.33 -6.16
CA ALA A 248 -0.44 20.24 -6.53
C ALA A 248 0.94 19.61 -6.29
N ILE A 249 1.09 18.90 -5.18
CA ILE A 249 2.35 18.19 -4.86
C ILE A 249 2.53 16.97 -5.75
N ALA A 250 1.49 16.19 -6.03
CA ALA A 250 1.55 15.04 -6.93
C ALA A 250 1.95 15.45 -8.36
N MET A 251 1.41 16.56 -8.87
CA MET A 251 1.80 17.13 -10.16
C MET A 251 3.26 17.55 -10.19
N LYS A 252 3.76 18.16 -9.11
CA LYS A 252 5.17 18.52 -8.99
C LYS A 252 6.08 17.31 -8.97
N VAL A 253 5.69 16.26 -8.21
CA VAL A 253 6.42 14.98 -8.15
C VAL A 253 6.54 14.36 -9.54
N TYR A 254 5.45 14.35 -10.31
CA TYR A 254 5.41 13.83 -11.67
C TYR A 254 6.27 14.66 -12.63
N ALA A 255 6.12 16.00 -12.61
CA ALA A 255 6.84 16.90 -13.52
C ALA A 255 8.36 16.91 -13.29
N GLU A 256 8.81 16.80 -12.04
CA GLU A 256 10.22 16.81 -11.67
C GLU A 256 10.84 15.40 -11.57
N GLY A 257 10.05 14.33 -11.77
CA GLY A 257 10.51 12.94 -11.65
C GLY A 257 11.12 12.62 -10.28
N LEU A 258 10.51 13.14 -9.19
CA LEU A 258 11.06 13.01 -7.86
C LEU A 258 11.02 11.55 -7.37
N SER A 259 12.07 11.12 -6.67
CA SER A 259 12.04 9.84 -5.95
C SER A 259 11.11 9.89 -4.73
N VAL A 260 10.69 8.73 -4.23
CA VAL A 260 9.83 8.62 -3.03
C VAL A 260 10.43 9.38 -1.84
N ARG A 261 11.75 9.24 -1.60
CA ARG A 261 12.44 9.95 -0.51
C ARG A 261 12.44 11.48 -0.69
N ALA A 262 12.62 11.95 -1.93
CA ALA A 262 12.54 13.38 -2.25
C ALA A 262 11.12 13.92 -2.05
N THR A 263 10.10 13.13 -2.42
CA THR A 263 8.70 13.45 -2.19
C THR A 263 8.38 13.54 -0.70
N GLU A 264 8.83 12.59 0.12
CA GLU A 264 8.66 12.65 1.58
C GLU A 264 9.31 13.91 2.20
N ALA A 265 10.51 14.28 1.73
CA ALA A 265 11.18 15.50 2.17
C ALA A 265 10.40 16.77 1.76
N LEU A 266 9.87 16.80 0.53
CA LEU A 266 9.03 17.88 0.01
C LEU A 266 7.74 18.04 0.84
N VAL A 267 7.04 16.94 1.09
CA VAL A 267 5.83 16.89 1.90
C VAL A 267 6.10 17.39 3.33
N ARG A 268 7.17 16.93 3.95
CA ARG A 268 7.58 17.39 5.30
C ARG A 268 7.83 18.89 5.33
N LYS A 269 8.50 19.43 4.31
CA LYS A 269 8.74 20.88 4.19
C LYS A 269 7.43 21.66 4.03
N ASN A 270 6.49 21.17 3.23
CA ASN A 270 5.18 21.79 3.05
C ASN A 270 4.35 21.73 4.35
N ALA A 271 4.30 20.59 5.02
CA ALA A 271 3.60 20.44 6.29
C ALA A 271 4.16 21.36 7.39
N ALA A 272 5.47 21.62 7.40
CA ALA A 272 6.09 22.59 8.30
C ALA A 272 5.70 24.03 7.94
N SER A 273 5.62 24.35 6.65
CA SER A 273 5.21 25.66 6.16
C SER A 273 3.72 25.95 6.40
N SER A 274 2.84 24.95 6.25
CA SER A 274 1.41 25.09 6.49
C SER A 274 1.07 25.19 7.97
N LYS A 275 1.81 24.50 8.86
CA LYS A 275 1.74 24.71 10.32
C LYS A 275 2.18 26.11 10.71
N SER A 276 3.21 26.67 10.06
CA SER A 276 3.64 28.05 10.25
C SER A 276 2.63 29.08 9.73
N ARG A 277 1.81 28.71 8.73
CA ARG A 277 0.73 29.57 8.20
C ARG A 277 -0.56 29.48 9.01
N LYS A 278 -0.91 28.31 9.59
CA LYS A 278 -2.06 28.14 10.49
C LYS A 278 -1.81 28.60 11.93
N GLY A 279 -0.55 28.63 12.36
CA GLY A 279 -0.12 29.44 13.50
C GLY A 279 0.06 30.86 12.94
N GLY A 280 -1.06 31.54 12.70
CA GLY A 280 -1.05 32.90 12.21
C GLY A 280 -0.05 33.69 13.06
N LYS A 281 1.01 34.22 12.45
CA LYS A 281 1.64 35.42 13.01
C LYS A 281 0.47 36.35 13.24
N PRO A 282 0.19 36.73 14.49
CA PRO A 282 -0.76 37.81 14.70
C PRO A 282 -0.26 38.93 13.79
N ALA A 283 -1.17 39.56 13.06
CA ALA A 283 -0.91 40.77 12.32
C ALA A 283 0.04 41.60 13.22
N LYS A 284 1.15 42.07 12.66
CA LYS A 284 2.08 42.97 13.35
C LYS A 284 1.22 44.11 13.87
N ASN A 285 0.72 43.93 15.06
CA ASN A 285 0.03 45.00 15.77
C ASN A 285 1.10 46.03 16.06
N HIS A 286 0.76 47.32 15.92
CA HIS A 286 1.63 48.42 16.34
C HIS A 286 2.15 48.25 17.78
N ALA A 287 1.50 47.44 18.62
CA ALA A 287 1.93 47.02 19.94
C ALA A 287 3.25 46.20 19.93
N ASP A 288 3.46 45.27 18.96
CA ASP A 288 4.69 44.45 18.92
C ASP A 288 5.91 45.25 18.51
N SER A 289 5.75 46.29 17.67
CA SER A 289 6.85 47.21 17.33
C SER A 289 7.20 48.15 18.49
N HIS A 290 6.20 48.54 19.28
CA HIS A 290 6.42 49.37 20.48
C HIS A 290 7.10 48.56 21.59
N ILE A 291 6.71 47.28 21.79
CA ILE A 291 7.36 46.39 22.76
C ILE A 291 8.82 46.13 22.39
N LYS A 292 9.14 45.90 21.11
CA LYS A 292 10.54 45.77 20.65
C LYS A 292 11.36 47.02 20.83
N ALA A 293 10.78 48.18 20.63
CA ALA A 293 11.45 49.45 20.89
C ALA A 293 11.74 49.62 22.39
N LEU A 294 10.80 49.21 23.26
CA LEU A 294 10.99 49.19 24.71
C LEU A 294 12.05 48.18 25.16
N GLU A 295 12.06 46.96 24.55
CA GLU A 295 13.11 45.97 24.81
C GLU A 295 14.51 46.54 24.49
N SER A 296 14.66 47.19 23.33
CA SER A 296 15.94 47.80 22.93
C SER A 296 16.34 48.92 23.88
N GLN A 297 15.41 49.81 24.22
CA GLN A 297 15.68 50.92 25.14
C GLN A 297 16.07 50.44 26.55
N LEU A 298 15.41 49.41 27.06
CA LEU A 298 15.73 48.82 28.35
C LEU A 298 17.07 48.07 28.31
N SER A 299 17.34 47.35 27.23
CA SER A 299 18.62 46.66 27.05
C SER A 299 19.79 47.66 26.99
N ASP A 300 19.62 48.79 26.30
CA ASP A 300 20.62 49.84 26.19
C ASP A 300 20.85 50.54 27.56
N LYS A 301 19.78 50.73 28.36
CA LYS A 301 19.89 51.36 29.68
C LYS A 301 20.50 50.46 30.74
N LEU A 302 20.12 49.16 30.71
CA LEU A 302 20.54 48.20 31.72
C LEU A 302 21.85 47.49 31.38
N GLY A 303 22.35 47.66 30.13
CA GLY A 303 23.55 46.98 29.65
C GLY A 303 23.39 45.45 29.58
N ALA A 304 22.14 44.94 29.58
CA ALA A 304 21.82 43.52 29.65
C ALA A 304 20.71 43.16 28.66
N ASN A 305 20.61 41.88 28.30
CA ASN A 305 19.60 41.42 27.38
C ASN A 305 18.21 41.35 28.06
N VAL A 306 17.27 42.18 27.61
CA VAL A 306 15.89 42.29 28.14
C VAL A 306 14.91 41.70 27.14
N SER A 307 14.00 40.87 27.62
CA SER A 307 12.87 40.30 26.83
C SER A 307 11.55 40.61 27.54
N ILE A 308 10.57 41.13 26.80
CA ILE A 308 9.25 41.50 27.33
C ILE A 308 8.20 40.59 26.70
N ASP A 309 7.65 39.65 27.49
CA ASP A 309 6.51 38.82 27.12
C ASP A 309 5.21 39.53 27.51
N HIS A 310 4.47 40.04 26.51
CA HIS A 310 3.17 40.70 26.71
C HIS A 310 2.02 39.85 26.23
N LYS A 311 1.02 39.59 27.10
CA LYS A 311 -0.20 38.86 26.79
C LYS A 311 -1.34 39.82 26.46
N SER A 312 -2.24 39.43 25.57
CA SER A 312 -3.39 40.21 25.09
C SER A 312 -4.33 40.76 26.20
N GLY A 313 -4.16 40.34 27.45
CA GLY A 313 -4.92 40.79 28.62
C GLY A 313 -4.23 41.89 29.45
N GLY A 314 -3.20 42.58 28.94
CA GLY A 314 -2.48 43.65 29.66
C GLY A 314 -1.51 43.15 30.74
N LYS A 315 -1.34 41.83 30.88
CA LYS A 315 -0.37 41.23 31.80
C LYS A 315 0.85 40.78 31.01
N GLY A 316 2.03 40.96 31.56
CA GLY A 316 3.29 40.57 30.94
C GLY A 316 4.35 40.20 31.96
N CYS A 317 5.49 39.74 31.45
CA CYS A 317 6.69 39.44 32.21
C CYS A 317 7.87 40.09 31.53
N ILE A 318 8.77 40.72 32.32
CA ILE A 318 10.04 41.23 31.85
C ILE A 318 11.11 40.29 32.37
N THR A 319 11.92 39.74 31.48
CA THR A 319 13.03 38.85 31.81
C THR A 319 14.33 39.53 31.43
N VAL A 320 15.19 39.73 32.40
CA VAL A 320 16.55 40.25 32.21
C VAL A 320 17.54 39.11 32.38
N LYS A 321 18.38 38.89 31.37
CA LYS A 321 19.41 37.83 31.41
C LYS A 321 20.74 38.47 31.77
N TYR A 322 21.42 37.91 32.78
CA TYR A 322 22.74 38.32 33.22
C TYR A 322 23.69 37.12 33.22
N ASN A 323 24.99 37.36 33.08
CA ASN A 323 26.02 36.33 32.98
C ASN A 323 26.92 36.24 34.22
N SER A 324 26.90 37.28 35.08
CA SER A 324 27.68 37.33 36.34
C SER A 324 26.92 38.09 37.45
N LEU A 325 27.32 37.89 38.70
CA LEU A 325 26.74 38.60 39.85
C LEU A 325 27.08 40.11 39.80
N ASP A 326 28.25 40.46 39.32
CA ASP A 326 28.67 41.87 39.15
C ASP A 326 27.76 42.58 38.11
N GLU A 327 27.39 41.88 37.02
CA GLU A 327 26.44 42.38 36.04
C GLU A 327 25.03 42.56 36.65
N LEU A 328 24.59 41.64 37.50
CA LEU A 328 23.35 41.77 38.25
C LEU A 328 23.32 42.98 39.18
N ASP A 329 24.41 43.23 39.93
CA ASP A 329 24.53 44.37 40.81
C ASP A 329 24.54 45.69 40.02
N GLY A 330 25.19 45.68 38.84
CA GLY A 330 25.14 46.82 37.91
C GLY A 330 23.71 47.10 37.39
N ILE A 331 22.92 46.03 37.04
CA ILE A 331 21.53 46.15 36.63
C ILE A 331 20.67 46.72 37.76
N LEU A 332 20.82 46.21 38.98
CA LEU A 332 20.05 46.67 40.14
C LEU A 332 20.32 48.14 40.46
N SER A 333 21.57 48.60 40.35
CA SER A 333 21.93 50.03 40.56
C SER A 333 21.31 50.99 39.52
N HIS A 334 20.87 50.51 38.36
CA HIS A 334 20.17 51.27 37.32
C HIS A 334 18.66 51.30 37.48
N ILE A 335 18.10 50.45 38.35
CA ILE A 335 16.66 50.34 38.63
C ILE A 335 16.27 51.17 39.86
N GLU A 336 17.19 51.39 40.80
CA GLU A 336 17.01 52.35 41.92
C GLU A 336 17.06 53.80 41.41
#